data_fc3468327e9e7ac865fcbc0d2e2bccd7
#
_entry.id   fc3468327e9e7ac865fcbc0d2e2bccd7
#
_cell.length_a   1.000
_cell.length_b   1.000
_cell.length_c   1.000
_cell.angle_alpha   90.00
_cell.angle_beta   90.00
_cell.angle_gamma   90.00
#
_symmetry.space_group_name_H-M   'P 1'
#
loop_
_entity.id
_entity.type
_entity.pdbx_description
1 polymer ?
#
loop_
_entity_poly.entity_id
_entity_poly.type
_entity_poly.pdbx_seq_one_letter_code
_entity_poly.pdbx_strand_id
1 'polypeptide(L)'
;MSKKPSAGGKIQWTKMFRKLSPYTIRKGFRYMKHYGPKEFWIRLHERFEPEEVPYGTWYRAYIPTEETLETQRKQKFDYSPLISIAVPAYQTPVEFLRQMIESLIVQTYSNWELCIVNASPDNEEMQKVLAEYSAGDSRVRFCNLKENLGIAENTNRAFAMTKGEFVGLLDHDDLLAPNALYEIVKILQDHPQADALYTDEDKVTTELDEHFQPHLKPDFNLDLLRSNNYICHFFVVRKSIVEKAGGFRKEFDGAQDYDFIFRCTENAGEVLHVPEILYHWRTHKASTADNPASKMYAFEAGKRAIEAHLERTGTKGEVSHTQDLGFYRVKYPVQGKPLVSVIIPNKDEKETLQTCLEMLEKNTGYQNFEIIIVENNSTTDEIFRYYKELSGNRKIHLLRWGKEFNYSAINNFAAAHAKGEYLLFLNNDVKSINPDWLEEMLGVCQRPEVGGVGAKLIYPDNTIQHAGCVIGMGGIAGHMFVDMPADRTGYLHKASLLQDMSAVTAACLLMKKEVFEQTGGFTEELAVAFNDVDLCLKVRKNGYLIVYDPYAKLYHMESKTRGAEDSKEKVRRFQTEIEYMRCHWIDILKKGDPCYNKNLSLTKWNYSLKPIPGMETEAGQKKEKTGRKSCRKYQ
;
A
#
# COMPACT_ATOMS: atom_id res chain seq x y z
N MET A 1 -13.98 -35.24 6.15
CA MET A 1 -14.86 -34.12 6.54
C MET A 1 -14.08 -33.17 7.46
N SER A 2 -13.30 -32.25 6.91
CA SER A 2 -12.61 -31.20 7.67
C SER A 2 -13.55 -30.00 7.78
N LYS A 3 -13.80 -29.55 9.01
CA LYS A 3 -14.58 -28.34 9.25
C LYS A 3 -13.81 -27.17 8.64
N LYS A 4 -14.40 -26.51 7.62
CA LYS A 4 -13.93 -25.22 7.08
C LYS A 4 -13.85 -24.21 8.24
N PRO A 5 -12.78 -23.42 8.37
CA PRO A 5 -12.80 -22.26 9.25
C PRO A 5 -13.79 -21.27 8.65
N SER A 6 -14.76 -20.80 9.46
CA SER A 6 -15.69 -19.76 9.05
C SER A 6 -14.91 -18.45 8.82
N ALA A 7 -14.75 -18.07 7.56
CA ALA A 7 -14.30 -16.75 7.17
C ALA A 7 -15.39 -15.73 7.53
N GLY A 8 -15.19 -15.01 8.60
CA GLY A 8 -16.07 -13.97 9.12
C GLY A 8 -15.83 -13.82 10.60
N GLY A 9 -14.90 -12.95 10.99
CA GLY A 9 -14.69 -12.60 12.40
C GLY A 9 -16.02 -12.14 13.01
N LYS A 10 -16.41 -12.71 14.14
CA LYS A 10 -17.64 -12.29 14.84
C LYS A 10 -17.46 -10.85 15.30
N ILE A 11 -18.38 -9.95 14.91
CA ILE A 11 -18.38 -8.56 15.38
C ILE A 11 -18.21 -8.52 16.90
N GLN A 12 -17.32 -7.69 17.39
CA GLN A 12 -17.20 -7.41 18.82
C GLN A 12 -18.35 -6.53 19.29
N TRP A 13 -19.51 -7.13 19.50
CA TRP A 13 -20.73 -6.46 19.93
C TRP A 13 -20.54 -5.62 21.20
N THR A 14 -19.72 -6.09 22.14
CA THR A 14 -19.40 -5.37 23.38
C THR A 14 -18.64 -4.06 23.13
N LYS A 15 -17.66 -4.04 22.20
CA LYS A 15 -16.97 -2.80 21.77
C LYS A 15 -17.93 -1.88 21.01
N MET A 16 -18.79 -2.44 20.17
CA MET A 16 -19.80 -1.66 19.44
C MET A 16 -20.77 -0.97 20.41
N PHE A 17 -21.31 -1.70 21.39
CA PHE A 17 -22.25 -1.12 22.35
C PHE A 17 -21.63 -0.04 23.24
N ARG A 18 -20.36 -0.15 23.61
CA ARG A 18 -19.63 0.89 24.37
C ARG A 18 -19.41 2.18 23.58
N LYS A 19 -19.33 2.10 22.23
CA LYS A 19 -19.16 3.27 21.34
C LYS A 19 -20.49 3.81 20.79
N LEU A 20 -21.64 3.25 21.19
CA LEU A 20 -22.96 3.76 20.83
C LEU A 20 -23.27 5.05 21.61
N SER A 21 -23.27 6.15 20.90
CA SER A 21 -23.77 7.43 21.37
C SER A 21 -24.84 7.94 20.39
N PRO A 22 -25.72 8.88 20.77
CA PRO A 22 -26.66 9.49 19.83
C PRO A 22 -25.98 10.05 18.57
N TYR A 23 -24.73 10.50 18.72
CA TYR A 23 -23.90 10.99 17.64
C TYR A 23 -23.45 9.87 16.69
N THR A 24 -22.87 8.75 17.21
CA THR A 24 -22.42 7.62 16.39
C THR A 24 -23.58 6.93 15.67
N ILE A 25 -24.76 6.86 16.30
CA ILE A 25 -25.97 6.34 15.68
C ILE A 25 -26.40 7.23 14.50
N ARG A 26 -26.44 8.57 14.69
CA ARG A 26 -26.78 9.52 13.60
C ARG A 26 -25.75 9.43 12.46
N LYS A 27 -24.46 9.27 12.79
CA LYS A 27 -23.37 9.09 11.80
C LYS A 27 -23.59 7.79 11.00
N GLY A 28 -23.92 6.69 11.66
CA GLY A 28 -24.25 5.41 11.02
C GLY A 28 -25.47 5.49 10.09
N PHE A 29 -26.54 6.13 10.53
CA PHE A 29 -27.73 6.35 9.69
C PHE A 29 -27.43 7.23 8.47
N ARG A 30 -26.61 8.27 8.63
CA ARG A 30 -26.20 9.14 7.53
C ARG A 30 -25.35 8.38 6.52
N TYR A 31 -24.41 7.57 6.98
CA TYR A 31 -23.60 6.71 6.14
C TYR A 31 -24.46 5.70 5.38
N MET A 32 -25.37 5.01 6.07
CA MET A 32 -26.29 4.05 5.45
C MET A 32 -27.20 4.70 4.40
N LYS A 33 -27.67 5.95 4.66
CA LYS A 33 -28.50 6.70 3.69
C LYS A 33 -27.70 7.10 2.44
N HIS A 34 -26.41 7.38 2.59
CA HIS A 34 -25.56 7.86 1.49
C HIS A 34 -24.99 6.71 0.66
N TYR A 35 -24.54 5.64 1.30
CA TYR A 35 -23.83 4.52 0.67
C TYR A 35 -24.64 3.21 0.59
N GLY A 36 -25.81 3.17 1.21
CA GLY A 36 -26.68 2.01 1.23
C GLY A 36 -26.43 1.04 2.39
N PRO A 37 -27.39 0.13 2.66
CA PRO A 37 -27.32 -0.78 3.80
C PRO A 37 -26.21 -1.84 3.65
N LYS A 38 -25.90 -2.30 2.43
CA LYS A 38 -24.85 -3.30 2.18
C LYS A 38 -23.49 -2.73 2.57
N GLU A 39 -23.18 -1.52 2.09
CA GLU A 39 -21.90 -0.85 2.37
C GLU A 39 -21.78 -0.49 3.86
N PHE A 40 -22.87 -0.06 4.49
CA PHE A 40 -22.91 0.15 5.94
C PHE A 40 -22.52 -1.12 6.73
N TRP A 41 -23.05 -2.30 6.35
CA TRP A 41 -22.71 -3.56 7.00
C TRP A 41 -21.26 -3.97 6.78
N ILE A 42 -20.72 -3.81 5.58
CA ILE A 42 -19.31 -4.08 5.29
C ILE A 42 -18.42 -3.23 6.21
N ARG A 43 -18.66 -1.92 6.26
CA ARG A 43 -17.89 -1.00 7.11
C ARG A 43 -18.06 -1.26 8.61
N LEU A 44 -19.25 -1.67 9.02
CA LEU A 44 -19.50 -2.04 10.40
C LEU A 44 -18.66 -3.28 10.78
N HIS A 45 -18.63 -4.28 9.91
CA HIS A 45 -17.79 -5.47 10.09
C HIS A 45 -16.30 -5.12 10.15
N GLU A 46 -15.77 -4.40 9.17
CA GLU A 46 -14.36 -3.99 9.15
C GLU A 46 -13.96 -3.21 10.41
N ARG A 47 -14.84 -2.33 10.90
CA ARG A 47 -14.55 -1.50 12.07
C ARG A 47 -14.57 -2.25 13.40
N PHE A 48 -15.32 -3.33 13.51
CA PHE A 48 -15.54 -4.09 14.75
C PHE A 48 -15.07 -5.55 14.65
N GLU A 49 -14.26 -5.89 13.66
CA GLU A 49 -13.52 -7.14 13.66
C GLU A 49 -12.56 -7.18 14.86
N PRO A 50 -12.39 -8.37 15.49
CA PRO A 50 -11.43 -8.51 16.57
C PRO A 50 -10.01 -8.25 16.08
N GLU A 51 -9.31 -7.31 16.69
CA GLU A 51 -7.87 -7.19 16.52
C GLU A 51 -7.19 -8.42 17.13
N GLU A 52 -6.35 -9.11 16.35
CA GLU A 52 -5.60 -10.28 16.85
C GLU A 52 -4.58 -9.88 17.94
N VAL A 53 -3.97 -8.71 17.75
CA VAL A 53 -3.12 -8.04 18.76
C VAL A 53 -3.76 -6.69 19.05
N PRO A 54 -4.24 -6.43 20.29
CA PRO A 54 -4.80 -5.13 20.64
C PRO A 54 -3.74 -4.04 20.50
N TYR A 55 -4.05 -3.02 19.68
CA TYR A 55 -3.07 -1.99 19.34
C TYR A 55 -2.49 -1.29 20.57
N GLY A 56 -3.31 -0.86 21.51
CA GLY A 56 -2.82 -0.19 22.72
C GLY A 56 -1.86 -1.03 23.58
N THR A 57 -1.98 -2.37 23.55
CA THR A 57 -1.01 -3.27 24.19
C THR A 57 0.28 -3.36 23.38
N TRP A 58 0.15 -3.47 22.07
CA TRP A 58 1.29 -3.49 21.16
C TRP A 58 2.07 -2.18 21.23
N TYR A 59 1.38 -1.03 21.19
CA TYR A 59 2.00 0.29 21.25
C TYR A 59 2.81 0.48 22.53
N ARG A 60 2.27 0.15 23.71
CA ARG A 60 3.01 0.25 25.00
C ARG A 60 4.29 -0.57 25.04
N ALA A 61 4.34 -1.70 24.35
CA ALA A 61 5.54 -2.51 24.26
C ALA A 61 6.52 -2.05 23.15
N TYR A 62 6.01 -1.24 22.24
CA TYR A 62 6.75 -0.73 21.08
C TYR A 62 7.46 0.59 21.37
N ILE A 63 6.84 1.49 22.18
CA ILE A 63 7.43 2.79 22.49
C ILE A 63 8.77 2.65 23.23
N PRO A 64 9.74 3.57 22.99
CA PRO A 64 11.02 3.53 23.65
C PRO A 64 10.87 3.73 25.17
N THR A 65 11.69 3.00 25.94
CA THR A 65 11.79 3.18 27.39
C THR A 65 12.53 4.49 27.71
N GLU A 66 12.37 5.00 28.94
CA GLU A 66 13.11 6.20 29.36
C GLU A 66 14.64 6.00 29.30
N GLU A 67 15.13 4.82 29.60
CA GLU A 67 16.55 4.48 29.44
C GLU A 67 17.01 4.61 27.97
N THR A 68 16.16 4.16 27.04
CA THR A 68 16.40 4.34 25.60
C THR A 68 16.43 5.82 25.23
N LEU A 69 15.47 6.61 25.69
CA LEU A 69 15.40 8.04 25.43
C LEU A 69 16.60 8.80 26.01
N GLU A 70 17.04 8.45 27.22
CA GLU A 70 18.28 9.03 27.79
C GLU A 70 19.53 8.68 26.99
N THR A 71 19.60 7.46 26.46
CA THR A 71 20.69 7.04 25.57
C THR A 71 20.69 7.85 24.30
N GLN A 72 19.52 8.06 23.69
CA GLN A 72 19.35 8.89 22.50
C GLN A 72 19.76 10.34 22.74
N ARG A 73 19.42 10.95 23.89
CA ARG A 73 19.84 12.33 24.25
C ARG A 73 21.36 12.48 24.32
N LYS A 74 22.09 11.42 24.62
CA LYS A 74 23.57 11.40 24.70
C LYS A 74 24.24 11.10 23.37
N GLN A 75 23.49 10.55 22.41
CA GLN A 75 24.00 10.20 21.09
C GLN A 75 24.49 11.45 20.33
N LYS A 76 25.68 11.38 19.79
CA LYS A 76 26.19 12.38 18.86
C LYS A 76 26.12 11.82 17.43
N PHE A 77 25.63 12.64 16.54
CA PHE A 77 25.58 12.34 15.10
C PHE A 77 26.64 13.13 14.36
N ASP A 78 27.29 12.51 13.38
CA ASP A 78 28.28 13.18 12.54
C ASP A 78 27.58 14.23 11.64
N TYR A 79 26.42 13.88 11.11
CA TYR A 79 25.54 14.80 10.40
C TYR A 79 24.37 15.19 11.29
N SER A 80 24.34 16.45 11.69
CA SER A 80 23.38 16.98 12.68
C SER A 80 22.66 18.22 12.13
N PRO A 81 21.75 18.04 11.12
CA PRO A 81 21.05 19.16 10.50
C PRO A 81 20.08 19.84 11.48
N LEU A 82 19.93 21.17 11.37
CA LEU A 82 18.84 21.87 12.04
C LEU A 82 17.52 21.49 11.38
N ILE A 83 16.56 21.01 12.18
CA ILE A 83 15.20 20.72 11.73
C ILE A 83 14.26 21.81 12.23
N SER A 84 13.62 22.52 11.31
CA SER A 84 12.57 23.49 11.62
C SER A 84 11.20 22.83 11.59
N ILE A 85 10.40 23.04 12.62
CA ILE A 85 9.00 22.58 12.66
C ILE A 85 8.09 23.77 12.38
N ALA A 86 7.33 23.70 11.31
CA ALA A 86 6.40 24.75 10.88
C ALA A 86 4.98 24.45 11.34
N VAL A 87 4.38 25.35 12.11
CA VAL A 87 3.06 25.19 12.72
C VAL A 87 2.17 26.40 12.42
N PRO A 88 1.10 26.26 11.62
CA PRO A 88 0.04 27.25 11.53
C PRO A 88 -0.97 27.04 12.67
N ALA A 89 -1.13 28.00 13.58
CA ALA A 89 -2.04 27.89 14.72
C ALA A 89 -3.23 28.87 14.57
N TYR A 90 -4.45 28.33 14.60
CA TYR A 90 -5.68 29.09 14.53
C TYR A 90 -6.72 28.55 15.51
N GLN A 91 -7.19 29.40 16.43
CA GLN A 91 -8.20 29.07 17.46
C GLN A 91 -7.89 27.76 18.21
N THR A 92 -6.60 27.52 18.48
CA THR A 92 -6.12 26.30 19.16
C THR A 92 -6.54 26.32 20.62
N PRO A 93 -7.15 25.27 21.16
CA PRO A 93 -7.30 25.13 22.61
C PRO A 93 -5.94 25.21 23.30
N VAL A 94 -5.85 26.02 24.34
CA VAL A 94 -4.57 26.32 25.02
C VAL A 94 -3.87 25.05 25.51
N GLU A 95 -4.64 24.08 26.00
CA GLU A 95 -4.11 22.80 26.45
C GLU A 95 -3.45 22.02 25.30
N PHE A 96 -4.06 21.99 24.11
CA PHE A 96 -3.48 21.32 22.95
C PHE A 96 -2.20 22.01 22.47
N LEU A 97 -2.22 23.34 22.46
CA LEU A 97 -1.05 24.16 22.10
C LEU A 97 0.13 23.88 23.06
N ARG A 98 -0.12 23.82 24.37
CA ARG A 98 0.90 23.45 25.38
C ARG A 98 1.45 22.05 25.11
N GLN A 99 0.60 21.07 24.99
CA GLN A 99 0.99 19.67 24.76
C GLN A 99 1.76 19.50 23.45
N MET A 100 1.37 20.19 22.37
CA MET A 100 2.11 20.20 21.10
C MET A 100 3.53 20.77 21.30
N ILE A 101 3.69 21.95 21.95
CA ILE A 101 5.00 22.55 22.21
C ILE A 101 5.85 21.65 23.12
N GLU A 102 5.26 21.07 24.16
CA GLU A 102 5.94 20.17 25.10
C GLU A 102 6.43 18.89 24.41
N SER A 103 5.68 18.37 23.43
CA SER A 103 6.10 17.22 22.62
C SER A 103 7.41 17.48 21.84
N LEU A 104 7.69 18.74 21.54
CA LEU A 104 8.96 19.16 20.93
C LEU A 104 10.06 19.42 21.97
N ILE A 105 9.74 20.01 23.11
CA ILE A 105 10.72 20.29 24.18
C ILE A 105 11.35 18.98 24.68
N VAL A 106 10.58 17.90 24.76
CA VAL A 106 11.06 16.58 25.22
C VAL A 106 11.80 15.76 24.15
N GLN A 107 11.95 16.27 22.93
CA GLN A 107 12.65 15.56 21.86
C GLN A 107 14.07 15.15 22.28
N THR A 108 14.45 13.91 21.95
CA THR A 108 15.79 13.39 22.25
C THR A 108 16.87 13.97 21.33
N TYR A 109 16.52 14.45 20.15
CA TYR A 109 17.39 15.25 19.28
C TYR A 109 17.22 16.74 19.60
N SER A 110 18.30 17.44 19.89
CA SER A 110 18.25 18.81 20.41
C SER A 110 18.35 19.94 19.37
N ASN A 111 18.86 19.65 18.14
CA ASN A 111 19.08 20.67 17.13
C ASN A 111 17.85 20.89 16.25
N TRP A 112 16.83 21.50 16.84
CA TRP A 112 15.58 21.86 16.20
C TRP A 112 15.14 23.28 16.56
N GLU A 113 14.25 23.87 15.76
CA GLU A 113 13.51 25.07 16.06
C GLU A 113 12.02 24.87 15.76
N LEU A 114 11.16 25.53 16.52
CA LEU A 114 9.72 25.55 16.33
C LEU A 114 9.30 26.95 15.85
N CYS A 115 8.68 27.01 14.68
CA CYS A 115 8.20 28.23 14.03
C CYS A 115 6.67 28.24 14.01
N ILE A 116 6.04 28.98 14.93
CA ILE A 116 4.59 29.04 15.06
C ILE A 116 4.06 30.35 14.47
N VAL A 117 3.06 30.25 13.61
CA VAL A 117 2.28 31.40 13.13
C VAL A 117 0.94 31.40 13.84
N ASN A 118 0.74 32.37 14.74
CA ASN A 118 -0.54 32.58 15.41
C ASN A 118 -1.45 33.45 14.53
N ALA A 119 -2.47 32.79 13.96
CA ALA A 119 -3.50 33.46 13.14
C ALA A 119 -4.76 33.84 13.94
N SER A 120 -4.68 33.94 15.28
CA SER A 120 -5.77 34.25 16.19
C SER A 120 -5.45 35.55 16.94
N PRO A 121 -5.53 36.73 16.30
CA PRO A 121 -5.10 37.99 16.90
C PRO A 121 -5.87 38.36 18.18
N ASP A 122 -7.11 37.96 18.30
CA ASP A 122 -7.99 38.27 19.43
C ASP A 122 -7.91 37.25 20.59
N ASN A 123 -7.09 36.18 20.44
CA ASN A 123 -6.95 35.15 21.46
C ASN A 123 -5.77 35.44 22.39
N GLU A 124 -6.04 36.22 23.45
CA GLU A 124 -5.02 36.63 24.44
C GLU A 124 -4.39 35.45 25.18
N GLU A 125 -5.14 34.35 25.41
CA GLU A 125 -4.61 33.18 26.10
C GLU A 125 -3.55 32.46 25.26
N MET A 126 -3.80 32.28 23.97
CA MET A 126 -2.80 31.74 23.04
C MET A 126 -1.55 32.61 23.00
N GLN A 127 -1.72 33.92 22.92
CA GLN A 127 -0.59 34.88 22.91
C GLN A 127 0.26 34.77 24.18
N LYS A 128 -0.37 34.66 25.36
CA LYS A 128 0.33 34.49 26.64
C LYS A 128 1.13 33.17 26.66
N VAL A 129 0.55 32.08 26.24
CA VAL A 129 1.22 30.77 26.19
C VAL A 129 2.42 30.80 25.23
N LEU A 130 2.26 31.36 24.04
CA LEU A 130 3.35 31.46 23.06
C LEU A 130 4.49 32.36 23.59
N ALA A 131 4.17 33.46 24.25
CA ALA A 131 5.15 34.34 24.87
C ALA A 131 5.89 33.62 26.04
N GLU A 132 5.19 32.87 26.87
CA GLU A 132 5.77 32.08 27.97
C GLU A 132 6.81 31.10 27.44
N TYR A 133 6.44 30.21 26.45
CA TYR A 133 7.36 29.24 25.90
C TYR A 133 8.52 29.85 25.12
N SER A 134 8.28 30.93 24.36
CA SER A 134 9.35 31.63 23.63
C SER A 134 10.34 32.34 24.54
N ALA A 135 9.91 32.78 25.74
CA ALA A 135 10.80 33.32 26.77
C ALA A 135 11.59 32.23 27.49
N GLY A 136 11.01 31.02 27.64
CA GLY A 136 11.62 29.91 28.34
C GLY A 136 12.59 29.07 27.47
N ASP A 137 12.36 28.98 26.16
CA ASP A 137 13.20 28.23 25.22
C ASP A 137 13.39 29.02 23.91
N SER A 138 14.63 29.41 23.64
CA SER A 138 14.99 30.21 22.44
C SER A 138 14.76 29.48 21.11
N ARG A 139 14.55 28.16 21.13
CA ARG A 139 14.18 27.36 19.95
C ARG A 139 12.72 27.55 19.55
N VAL A 140 11.86 28.00 20.49
CA VAL A 140 10.44 28.29 20.24
C VAL A 140 10.29 29.71 19.77
N ARG A 141 9.86 29.90 18.54
CA ARG A 141 9.69 31.19 17.89
C ARG A 141 8.26 31.31 17.37
N PHE A 142 7.66 32.46 17.53
CA PHE A 142 6.33 32.71 16.99
C PHE A 142 6.18 34.12 16.38
N CYS A 143 5.18 34.26 15.51
CA CYS A 143 4.69 35.55 15.06
C CYS A 143 3.17 35.61 15.13
N ASN A 144 2.63 36.77 15.48
CA ASN A 144 1.19 37.02 15.45
C ASN A 144 0.81 37.67 14.12
N LEU A 145 -0.19 37.14 13.45
CA LEU A 145 -0.81 37.76 12.29
C LEU A 145 -1.88 38.75 12.75
N LYS A 146 -2.17 39.76 11.93
CA LYS A 146 -3.25 40.72 12.17
C LYS A 146 -4.63 40.14 11.88
N GLU A 147 -4.69 39.10 11.04
CA GLU A 147 -5.90 38.38 10.62
C GLU A 147 -5.54 36.95 10.20
N ASN A 148 -6.52 36.06 10.15
CA ASN A 148 -6.35 34.73 9.63
C ASN A 148 -6.34 34.76 8.09
N LEU A 149 -5.21 34.36 7.48
CA LEU A 149 -5.02 34.34 6.02
C LEU A 149 -5.44 33.04 5.36
N GLY A 150 -5.90 32.06 6.15
CA GLY A 150 -6.18 30.68 5.72
C GLY A 150 -4.98 29.75 5.89
N ILE A 151 -5.25 28.45 5.86
CA ILE A 151 -4.24 27.44 6.25
C ILE A 151 -2.99 27.47 5.36
N ALA A 152 -3.17 27.59 4.05
CA ALA A 152 -2.04 27.62 3.11
C ALA A 152 -1.11 28.82 3.38
N GLU A 153 -1.65 30.02 3.49
CA GLU A 153 -0.83 31.22 3.68
C GLU A 153 -0.24 31.28 5.11
N ASN A 154 -0.98 30.83 6.14
CA ASN A 154 -0.45 30.75 7.50
C ASN A 154 0.76 29.80 7.55
N THR A 155 0.69 28.65 6.86
CA THR A 155 1.81 27.70 6.75
C THR A 155 2.99 28.31 5.99
N ASN A 156 2.74 29.03 4.89
CA ASN A 156 3.78 29.73 4.14
C ASN A 156 4.50 30.78 4.99
N ARG A 157 3.78 31.45 5.89
CA ARG A 157 4.39 32.36 6.87
C ARG A 157 5.27 31.63 7.86
N ALA A 158 4.86 30.42 8.30
CA ALA A 158 5.70 29.56 9.14
C ALA A 158 6.96 29.11 8.39
N PHE A 159 6.85 28.72 7.11
CA PHE A 159 8.01 28.40 6.26
C PHE A 159 8.99 29.58 6.15
N ALA A 160 8.50 30.80 5.99
CA ALA A 160 9.34 31.98 5.92
C ALA A 160 10.15 32.25 7.21
N MET A 161 9.71 31.70 8.35
CA MET A 161 10.44 31.78 9.62
C MET A 161 11.54 30.73 9.76
N THR A 162 11.48 29.63 9.01
CA THR A 162 12.39 28.48 9.17
C THR A 162 13.82 28.80 8.74
N LYS A 163 14.80 28.29 9.49
CA LYS A 163 16.24 28.41 9.21
C LYS A 163 16.91 27.05 8.98
N GLY A 164 16.22 25.97 9.36
CA GLY A 164 16.74 24.61 9.30
C GLY A 164 16.99 24.13 7.88
N GLU A 165 17.84 23.15 7.76
CA GLU A 165 18.10 22.43 6.51
C GLU A 165 16.89 21.57 6.10
N PHE A 166 16.15 21.07 7.08
CA PHE A 166 14.89 20.36 6.88
C PHE A 166 13.74 21.08 7.55
N VAL A 167 12.55 20.91 6.98
CA VAL A 167 11.30 21.47 7.49
C VAL A 167 10.31 20.33 7.70
N GLY A 168 9.83 20.17 8.93
CA GLY A 168 8.75 19.26 9.30
C GLY A 168 7.42 19.98 9.44
N LEU A 169 6.33 19.36 9.02
CA LEU A 169 4.96 19.86 9.14
C LEU A 169 4.30 19.25 10.37
N LEU A 170 3.78 20.10 11.26
CA LEU A 170 3.06 19.67 12.45
C LEU A 170 1.79 20.51 12.63
N ASP A 171 0.67 19.85 12.85
CA ASP A 171 -0.59 20.53 13.17
C ASP A 171 -0.59 21.00 14.63
N HIS A 172 -1.27 22.13 14.85
CA HIS A 172 -1.23 22.85 16.14
C HIS A 172 -1.92 22.13 17.31
N ASP A 173 -2.63 21.06 17.06
CA ASP A 173 -3.40 20.25 18.02
C ASP A 173 -2.88 18.81 18.14
N ASP A 174 -1.83 18.46 17.40
CA ASP A 174 -1.22 17.14 17.35
C ASP A 174 0.08 17.04 18.16
N LEU A 175 0.71 15.86 18.17
CA LEU A 175 1.93 15.62 18.95
C LEU A 175 2.95 14.81 18.15
N LEU A 176 4.22 15.01 18.48
CA LEU A 176 5.31 14.12 18.06
C LEU A 176 5.71 13.17 19.19
N ALA A 177 6.08 11.94 18.83
CA ALA A 177 6.74 11.04 19.77
C ALA A 177 8.09 11.63 20.23
N PRO A 178 8.56 11.36 21.46
CA PRO A 178 9.76 12.02 22.01
C PRO A 178 11.06 11.74 21.27
N ASN A 179 11.09 10.70 20.44
CA ASN A 179 12.23 10.31 19.60
C ASN A 179 12.03 10.64 18.10
N ALA A 180 11.00 11.40 17.73
CA ALA A 180 10.66 11.62 16.32
C ALA A 180 11.82 12.23 15.53
N LEU A 181 12.39 13.30 16.00
CA LEU A 181 13.50 13.98 15.32
C LEU A 181 14.79 13.17 15.36
N TYR A 182 14.99 12.37 16.42
CA TYR A 182 16.13 11.45 16.52
C TYR A 182 16.08 10.38 15.42
N GLU A 183 14.93 9.71 15.21
CA GLU A 183 14.79 8.67 14.20
C GLU A 183 14.94 9.23 12.77
N ILE A 184 14.46 10.45 12.51
CA ILE A 184 14.71 11.17 11.26
C ILE A 184 16.22 11.37 11.04
N VAL A 185 16.93 11.94 12.03
CA VAL A 185 18.37 12.24 11.89
C VAL A 185 19.21 10.96 11.81
N LYS A 186 18.80 9.91 12.49
CA LYS A 186 19.46 8.60 12.45
C LYS A 186 19.46 8.00 11.03
N ILE A 187 18.32 8.07 10.32
CA ILE A 187 18.26 7.60 8.92
C ILE A 187 19.11 8.50 8.02
N LEU A 188 19.14 9.80 8.28
CA LEU A 188 19.97 10.73 7.53
C LEU A 188 21.48 10.48 7.67
N GLN A 189 21.96 9.68 8.66
CA GLN A 189 23.38 9.29 8.74
C GLN A 189 23.77 8.42 7.55
N ASP A 190 22.90 7.49 7.16
CA ASP A 190 23.14 6.56 6.05
C ASP A 190 22.70 7.17 4.71
N HIS A 191 21.78 8.17 4.75
CA HIS A 191 21.17 8.81 3.59
C HIS A 191 21.27 10.35 3.65
N PRO A 192 22.46 10.94 3.70
CA PRO A 192 22.62 12.40 3.86
C PRO A 192 22.08 13.21 2.67
N GLN A 193 21.82 12.58 1.54
CA GLN A 193 21.27 13.20 0.33
C GLN A 193 19.74 13.10 0.24
N ALA A 194 19.09 12.45 1.21
CA ALA A 194 17.64 12.37 1.21
C ALA A 194 16.99 13.76 1.19
N ASP A 195 15.97 13.91 0.35
CA ASP A 195 15.28 15.18 0.15
C ASP A 195 13.97 15.27 0.91
N ALA A 196 13.29 14.13 1.11
CA ALA A 196 12.06 14.07 1.86
C ALA A 196 11.98 12.78 2.68
N LEU A 197 11.37 12.85 3.86
CA LEU A 197 11.11 11.73 4.75
C LEU A 197 9.66 11.79 5.24
N TYR A 198 9.08 10.64 5.55
CA TYR A 198 7.79 10.55 6.23
C TYR A 198 7.79 9.36 7.19
N THR A 199 6.90 9.43 8.19
CA THR A 199 6.85 8.43 9.26
C THR A 199 5.51 7.71 9.29
N ASP A 200 5.41 6.65 10.08
CA ASP A 200 4.12 6.10 10.49
C ASP A 200 3.44 7.03 11.49
N GLU A 201 2.12 6.87 11.61
CA GLU A 201 1.29 7.66 12.52
C GLU A 201 0.23 6.80 13.18
N ASP A 202 -0.34 7.30 14.27
CA ASP A 202 -1.55 6.76 14.87
C ASP A 202 -2.51 7.87 15.28
N LYS A 203 -3.64 7.49 15.85
CA LYS A 203 -4.58 8.44 16.45
C LYS A 203 -4.55 8.34 17.95
N VAL A 204 -4.75 9.49 18.60
CA VAL A 204 -4.83 9.58 20.06
C VAL A 204 -6.13 10.30 20.47
N THR A 205 -6.69 9.91 21.60
CA THR A 205 -7.85 10.59 22.20
C THR A 205 -7.51 11.99 22.66
N THR A 206 -8.52 12.82 22.88
CA THR A 206 -8.36 14.18 23.41
C THR A 206 -7.57 14.22 24.71
N GLU A 207 -7.81 13.25 25.59
CA GLU A 207 -7.20 13.08 26.91
C GLU A 207 -5.83 12.40 26.88
N LEU A 208 -5.36 11.95 25.68
CA LEU A 208 -4.08 11.23 25.46
C LEU A 208 -3.99 9.87 26.18
N ASP A 209 -5.10 9.28 26.55
CA ASP A 209 -5.17 8.02 27.33
C ASP A 209 -5.28 6.76 26.46
N GLU A 210 -5.74 6.89 25.20
CA GLU A 210 -5.86 5.77 24.25
C GLU A 210 -5.24 6.13 22.90
N HIS A 211 -4.29 5.29 22.43
CA HIS A 211 -3.78 5.26 21.07
C HIS A 211 -4.53 4.22 20.25
N PHE A 212 -4.89 4.53 19.00
CA PHE A 212 -5.70 3.65 18.14
C PHE A 212 -5.50 3.94 16.64
N GLN A 213 -5.95 3.02 15.79
CA GLN A 213 -5.91 3.13 14.34
C GLN A 213 -4.53 3.52 13.78
N PRO A 214 -3.48 2.71 14.00
CA PRO A 214 -2.18 2.97 13.43
C PRO A 214 -2.24 2.95 11.91
N HIS A 215 -1.53 3.89 11.29
CA HIS A 215 -1.27 3.93 9.87
C HIS A 215 0.19 3.53 9.62
N LEU A 216 0.40 2.24 9.40
CA LEU A 216 1.70 1.67 9.07
C LEU A 216 1.88 1.70 7.55
N LYS A 217 2.76 2.56 7.10
CA LYS A 217 2.93 2.93 5.69
C LYS A 217 3.95 2.02 4.99
N PRO A 218 3.89 1.85 3.67
CA PRO A 218 4.98 1.28 2.88
C PRO A 218 6.09 2.32 2.65
N ASP A 219 7.21 1.90 2.08
CA ASP A 219 8.15 2.82 1.46
C ASP A 219 7.47 3.58 0.31
N PHE A 220 8.15 4.59 -0.26
CA PHE A 220 7.53 5.49 -1.24
C PHE A 220 6.87 4.71 -2.38
N ASN A 221 5.57 4.96 -2.56
CA ASN A 221 4.67 4.25 -3.47
C ASN A 221 3.80 5.26 -4.21
N LEU A 222 4.21 5.60 -5.43
CA LEU A 222 3.60 6.68 -6.19
C LEU A 222 2.15 6.37 -6.58
N ASP A 223 1.84 5.13 -6.95
CA ASP A 223 0.48 4.74 -7.32
C ASP A 223 -0.46 4.74 -6.11
N LEU A 224 0.04 4.36 -4.94
CA LEU A 224 -0.70 4.51 -3.71
C LEU A 224 -0.91 6.00 -3.35
N LEU A 225 0.12 6.85 -3.56
CA LEU A 225 -0.01 8.30 -3.35
C LEU A 225 -1.04 8.92 -4.31
N ARG A 226 -1.11 8.46 -5.55
CA ARG A 226 -2.17 8.84 -6.51
C ARG A 226 -3.56 8.32 -6.14
N SER A 227 -3.63 7.35 -5.24
CA SER A 227 -4.90 6.77 -4.78
C SER A 227 -5.40 7.36 -3.46
N ASN A 228 -4.52 7.88 -2.60
CA ASN A 228 -4.85 8.60 -1.38
C ASN A 228 -3.62 9.30 -0.80
N ASN A 229 -3.82 10.32 0.03
CA ASN A 229 -2.73 10.97 0.78
C ASN A 229 -2.26 10.09 1.94
N TYR A 230 -1.55 8.98 1.63
CA TYR A 230 -1.08 8.06 2.67
C TYR A 230 0.14 8.58 3.44
N ILE A 231 0.91 9.51 2.86
CA ILE A 231 2.08 10.13 3.50
C ILE A 231 1.63 11.00 4.68
N CYS A 232 0.72 11.93 4.45
CA CYS A 232 0.06 12.83 5.41
C CYS A 232 1.01 13.38 6.49
N HIS A 233 1.17 12.68 7.62
CA HIS A 233 2.01 13.04 8.75
C HIS A 233 3.03 11.91 9.09
N PHE A 234 4.15 12.13 9.69
CA PHE A 234 4.91 13.36 9.83
C PHE A 234 5.79 13.54 8.59
N PHE A 235 5.54 14.57 7.79
CA PHE A 235 6.31 14.84 6.57
C PHE A 235 7.42 15.84 6.86
N VAL A 236 8.66 15.44 6.55
CA VAL A 236 9.89 16.24 6.73
C VAL A 236 10.58 16.35 5.37
N VAL A 237 10.88 17.57 4.95
CA VAL A 237 11.40 17.85 3.61
C VAL A 237 12.57 18.83 3.66
N ARG A 238 13.57 18.61 2.82
CA ARG A 238 14.72 19.51 2.68
C ARG A 238 14.26 20.89 2.24
N LYS A 239 14.76 21.95 2.88
CA LYS A 239 14.33 23.33 2.61
C LYS A 239 14.48 23.74 1.15
N SER A 240 15.53 23.29 0.47
CA SER A 240 15.70 23.56 -0.96
C SER A 240 14.59 22.95 -1.84
N ILE A 241 13.98 21.84 -1.42
CA ILE A 241 12.81 21.25 -2.09
C ILE A 241 11.55 22.07 -1.80
N VAL A 242 11.35 22.56 -0.55
CA VAL A 242 10.25 23.51 -0.22
C VAL A 242 10.31 24.73 -1.12
N GLU A 243 11.50 25.30 -1.31
CA GLU A 243 11.71 26.48 -2.15
C GLU A 243 11.40 26.18 -3.63
N LYS A 244 11.82 25.03 -4.15
CA LYS A 244 11.49 24.59 -5.53
C LYS A 244 10.00 24.32 -5.70
N ALA A 245 9.36 23.69 -4.72
CA ALA A 245 7.92 23.41 -4.72
C ALA A 245 7.07 24.68 -4.61
N GLY A 246 7.56 25.75 -3.98
CA GLY A 246 6.89 27.05 -3.89
C GLY A 246 5.87 27.16 -2.75
N GLY A 247 5.97 26.33 -1.70
CA GLY A 247 5.10 26.37 -0.54
C GLY A 247 3.67 25.83 -0.78
N PHE A 248 2.75 26.12 0.11
CA PHE A 248 1.34 25.72 0.01
C PHE A 248 0.57 26.65 -0.93
N ARG A 249 -0.43 26.12 -1.61
CA ARG A 249 -1.26 26.84 -2.58
C ARG A 249 -2.72 26.88 -2.12
N LYS A 250 -3.28 28.08 -2.03
CA LYS A 250 -4.64 28.34 -1.51
C LYS A 250 -5.74 27.63 -2.31
N GLU A 251 -5.56 27.45 -3.61
CA GLU A 251 -6.52 26.74 -4.47
C GLU A 251 -6.72 25.26 -4.10
N PHE A 252 -5.84 24.72 -3.25
CA PHE A 252 -5.93 23.36 -2.71
C PHE A 252 -6.31 23.32 -1.23
N ASP A 253 -6.80 24.42 -0.65
CA ASP A 253 -7.26 24.43 0.75
C ASP A 253 -8.19 23.25 1.05
N GLY A 254 -7.88 22.52 2.12
CA GLY A 254 -8.51 21.24 2.51
C GLY A 254 -7.75 19.98 2.08
N ALA A 255 -6.81 20.10 1.10
CA ALA A 255 -5.85 19.08 0.69
C ALA A 255 -4.53 19.76 0.24
N GLN A 256 -4.19 20.90 0.85
CA GLN A 256 -3.01 21.71 0.54
C GLN A 256 -1.71 20.98 0.83
N ASP A 257 -1.70 20.11 1.83
CA ASP A 257 -0.62 19.18 2.19
C ASP A 257 -0.41 18.12 1.09
N TYR A 258 -1.48 17.58 0.56
CA TYR A 258 -1.44 16.57 -0.49
C TYR A 258 -0.83 17.11 -1.80
N ASP A 259 -1.27 18.29 -2.23
CA ASP A 259 -0.65 19.00 -3.36
C ASP A 259 0.82 19.32 -3.11
N PHE A 260 1.15 19.76 -1.89
CA PHE A 260 2.52 20.08 -1.51
C PHE A 260 3.41 18.83 -1.50
N ILE A 261 2.94 17.70 -0.95
CA ILE A 261 3.64 16.42 -0.95
C ILE A 261 3.94 15.98 -2.39
N PHE A 262 2.97 16.05 -3.31
CA PHE A 262 3.22 15.75 -4.72
C PHE A 262 4.33 16.62 -5.30
N ARG A 263 4.27 17.94 -5.12
CA ARG A 263 5.29 18.85 -5.64
C ARG A 263 6.66 18.64 -5.01
N CYS A 264 6.71 18.28 -3.74
CA CYS A 264 7.95 17.92 -3.08
C CYS A 264 8.53 16.62 -3.64
N THR A 265 7.72 15.58 -3.76
CA THR A 265 8.17 14.27 -4.27
C THR A 265 8.52 14.30 -5.76
N GLU A 266 7.89 15.17 -6.55
CA GLU A 266 8.25 15.43 -7.95
C GLU A 266 9.64 16.06 -8.11
N ASN A 267 10.10 16.81 -7.11
CA ASN A 267 11.39 17.52 -7.10
C ASN A 267 12.48 16.82 -6.28
N ALA A 268 12.12 15.77 -5.53
CA ALA A 268 13.03 15.03 -4.68
C ALA A 268 13.81 13.98 -5.46
N GLY A 269 15.11 13.83 -5.20
CA GLY A 269 15.92 12.73 -5.69
C GLY A 269 15.70 11.44 -4.88
N GLU A 270 15.52 11.57 -3.56
CA GLU A 270 15.29 10.43 -2.66
C GLU A 270 14.20 10.77 -1.64
N VAL A 271 13.19 9.89 -1.55
CA VAL A 271 12.09 9.97 -0.59
C VAL A 271 12.14 8.74 0.31
N LEU A 272 12.30 8.91 1.61
CA LEU A 272 12.50 7.83 2.57
C LEU A 272 11.32 7.69 3.53
N HIS A 273 11.02 6.46 3.87
CA HIS A 273 10.08 6.10 4.93
C HIS A 273 10.84 5.78 6.22
N VAL A 274 10.41 6.37 7.32
CA VAL A 274 10.83 6.03 8.68
C VAL A 274 9.73 5.15 9.30
N PRO A 275 9.85 3.83 9.30
CA PRO A 275 8.76 2.92 9.68
C PRO A 275 8.59 2.83 11.20
N GLU A 276 8.44 3.97 11.83
CA GLU A 276 8.22 4.18 13.26
C GLU A 276 7.02 5.09 13.46
N ILE A 277 6.18 4.83 14.50
CA ILE A 277 5.02 5.67 14.82
C ILE A 277 5.53 6.87 15.60
N LEU A 278 5.70 7.98 14.87
CA LEU A 278 6.33 9.20 15.40
C LEU A 278 5.41 10.42 15.41
N TYR A 279 4.20 10.28 14.90
CA TYR A 279 3.18 11.31 14.88
C TYR A 279 1.87 10.79 15.46
N HIS A 280 1.24 11.58 16.34
CA HIS A 280 0.00 11.24 17.00
C HIS A 280 -1.08 12.24 16.66
N TRP A 281 -2.00 11.84 15.78
CA TRP A 281 -3.13 12.65 15.36
C TRP A 281 -4.22 12.66 16.42
N ARG A 282 -4.41 13.82 17.05
CA ARG A 282 -5.44 14.00 18.08
C ARG A 282 -6.84 14.03 17.47
N THR A 283 -7.74 13.23 18.05
CA THR A 283 -9.15 13.21 17.62
C THR A 283 -10.00 13.99 18.63
N HIS A 284 -10.66 15.05 18.16
CA HIS A 284 -11.59 15.82 18.96
C HIS A 284 -12.81 16.26 18.12
N LYS A 285 -13.87 16.80 18.77
CA LYS A 285 -15.16 17.11 18.13
C LYS A 285 -15.09 18.11 16.97
N ALA A 286 -14.08 18.96 16.94
CA ALA A 286 -13.85 19.94 15.86
C ALA A 286 -12.90 19.42 14.77
N SER A 287 -12.29 18.24 14.96
CA SER A 287 -11.33 17.69 14.02
C SER A 287 -11.98 17.28 12.68
N THR A 288 -11.15 17.22 11.66
CA THR A 288 -11.54 16.89 10.27
C THR A 288 -12.20 15.52 10.14
N ALA A 289 -11.89 14.61 11.05
CA ALA A 289 -12.37 13.22 11.04
C ALA A 289 -13.89 13.06 11.30
N ASP A 290 -14.58 14.09 11.82
CA ASP A 290 -15.91 13.90 12.39
C ASP A 290 -17.10 14.20 11.46
N ASN A 291 -16.96 15.01 10.41
CA ASN A 291 -18.05 15.33 9.49
C ASN A 291 -17.64 15.35 8.01
N PRO A 292 -17.60 14.18 7.32
CA PRO A 292 -17.21 14.11 5.91
C PRO A 292 -18.10 14.95 4.98
N ALA A 293 -19.40 15.05 5.26
CA ALA A 293 -20.34 15.78 4.39
C ALA A 293 -20.12 17.30 4.38
N SER A 294 -19.56 17.90 5.45
CA SER A 294 -19.24 19.33 5.50
C SER A 294 -17.91 19.68 4.80
N LYS A 295 -17.18 18.66 4.33
CA LYS A 295 -15.82 18.78 3.78
C LYS A 295 -15.68 18.24 2.37
N MET A 296 -16.78 18.15 1.61
CA MET A 296 -16.69 17.79 0.18
C MET A 296 -15.65 18.62 -0.57
N TYR A 297 -15.47 19.90 -0.20
CA TYR A 297 -14.46 20.75 -0.78
C TYR A 297 -13.02 20.20 -0.61
N ALA A 298 -12.73 19.54 0.51
CA ALA A 298 -11.41 18.95 0.77
C ALA A 298 -11.17 17.72 -0.12
N PHE A 299 -12.18 16.88 -0.31
CA PHE A 299 -12.06 15.74 -1.20
C PHE A 299 -11.96 16.17 -2.66
N GLU A 300 -12.68 17.20 -3.08
CA GLU A 300 -12.53 17.80 -4.40
C GLU A 300 -11.15 18.46 -4.58
N ALA A 301 -10.61 19.10 -3.53
CA ALA A 301 -9.25 19.64 -3.55
C ALA A 301 -8.21 18.51 -3.71
N GLY A 302 -8.38 17.38 -3.02
CA GLY A 302 -7.52 16.21 -3.19
C GLY A 302 -7.56 15.63 -4.61
N LYS A 303 -8.75 15.56 -5.21
CA LYS A 303 -8.89 15.18 -6.63
C LYS A 303 -8.11 16.14 -7.53
N ARG A 304 -8.27 17.46 -7.35
CA ARG A 304 -7.53 18.47 -8.12
C ARG A 304 -6.02 18.38 -7.90
N ALA A 305 -5.56 18.01 -6.69
CA ALA A 305 -4.14 17.83 -6.40
C ALA A 305 -3.54 16.70 -7.25
N ILE A 306 -4.25 15.57 -7.39
CA ILE A 306 -3.85 14.48 -8.28
C ILE A 306 -3.88 14.93 -9.74
N GLU A 307 -4.94 15.59 -10.20
CA GLU A 307 -5.06 16.10 -11.57
C GLU A 307 -3.89 17.04 -11.92
N ALA A 308 -3.57 17.98 -11.01
CA ALA A 308 -2.45 18.91 -11.18
C ALA A 308 -1.08 18.17 -11.17
N HIS A 309 -0.94 17.10 -10.36
CA HIS A 309 0.24 16.23 -10.41
C HIS A 309 0.39 15.54 -11.77
N LEU A 310 -0.69 14.93 -12.28
CA LEU A 310 -0.68 14.27 -13.58
C LEU A 310 -0.33 15.24 -14.72
N GLU A 311 -0.87 16.47 -14.66
CA GLU A 311 -0.55 17.53 -15.63
C GLU A 311 0.93 17.91 -15.58
N ARG A 312 1.50 18.19 -14.39
CA ARG A 312 2.92 18.56 -14.22
C ARG A 312 3.88 17.48 -14.69
N THR A 313 3.52 16.22 -14.48
CA THR A 313 4.34 15.06 -14.90
C THR A 313 4.09 14.63 -16.34
N GLY A 314 3.15 15.26 -17.06
CA GLY A 314 2.75 14.87 -18.41
C GLY A 314 2.09 13.50 -18.49
N THR A 315 1.59 12.98 -17.37
CA THR A 315 0.94 11.67 -17.28
C THR A 315 -0.53 11.80 -17.65
N LYS A 316 -0.98 11.08 -18.66
CA LYS A 316 -2.40 11.07 -19.06
C LYS A 316 -3.19 10.16 -18.12
N GLY A 317 -4.21 10.69 -17.49
CA GLY A 317 -5.09 9.93 -16.59
C GLY A 317 -6.37 10.71 -16.26
N GLU A 318 -7.44 9.99 -15.98
CA GLU A 318 -8.72 10.53 -15.53
C GLU A 318 -8.91 10.23 -14.05
N VAL A 319 -9.04 11.27 -13.22
CA VAL A 319 -9.19 11.14 -11.77
C VAL A 319 -10.66 11.14 -11.37
N SER A 320 -11.07 10.16 -10.60
CA SER A 320 -12.42 10.07 -10.04
C SER A 320 -12.38 9.69 -8.57
N HIS A 321 -13.44 10.04 -7.82
CA HIS A 321 -13.64 9.50 -6.48
C HIS A 321 -13.96 8.01 -6.54
N THR A 322 -13.53 7.27 -5.54
CA THR A 322 -14.05 5.94 -5.27
C THR A 322 -15.39 6.03 -4.50
N GLN A 323 -15.96 4.90 -4.09
CA GLN A 323 -17.14 4.92 -3.20
C GLN A 323 -16.83 5.54 -1.83
N ASP A 324 -15.57 5.52 -1.41
CA ASP A 324 -15.11 6.08 -0.15
C ASP A 324 -14.39 7.41 -0.38
N LEU A 325 -14.84 8.44 0.32
CA LEU A 325 -14.27 9.78 0.22
C LEU A 325 -12.84 9.82 0.77
N GLY A 326 -11.95 10.54 0.06
CA GLY A 326 -10.52 10.59 0.36
C GLY A 326 -9.70 9.50 -0.32
N PHE A 327 -10.37 8.62 -1.06
CA PHE A 327 -9.74 7.64 -1.93
C PHE A 327 -10.13 7.90 -3.38
N TYR A 328 -9.14 7.82 -4.27
CA TYR A 328 -9.26 8.21 -5.67
C TYR A 328 -8.89 7.05 -6.59
N ARG A 329 -9.43 7.09 -7.80
CA ARG A 329 -9.04 6.21 -8.88
C ARG A 329 -8.47 7.07 -10.01
N VAL A 330 -7.29 6.70 -10.47
CA VAL A 330 -6.73 7.22 -11.73
C VAL A 330 -6.90 6.15 -12.80
N LYS A 331 -7.69 6.45 -13.84
CA LYS A 331 -7.83 5.60 -15.01
C LYS A 331 -6.88 6.11 -16.11
N TYR A 332 -5.98 5.24 -16.57
CA TYR A 332 -5.01 5.57 -17.60
C TYR A 332 -5.54 5.13 -18.97
N PRO A 333 -5.81 6.06 -19.89
CA PRO A 333 -6.34 5.71 -21.21
C PRO A 333 -5.26 5.01 -22.03
N VAL A 334 -5.64 3.93 -22.72
CA VAL A 334 -4.74 3.23 -23.65
C VAL A 334 -4.32 4.15 -24.79
N GLN A 335 -3.02 4.29 -25.01
CA GLN A 335 -2.45 5.08 -26.10
C GLN A 335 -2.22 4.18 -27.31
N GLY A 336 -2.79 4.58 -28.45
CA GLY A 336 -2.68 3.79 -29.68
C GLY A 336 -3.48 2.47 -29.65
N LYS A 337 -2.97 1.50 -30.35
CA LYS A 337 -3.52 0.14 -30.39
C LYS A 337 -2.39 -0.88 -30.41
N PRO A 338 -1.55 -0.96 -29.35
CA PRO A 338 -0.45 -1.91 -29.34
C PRO A 338 -0.95 -3.34 -29.37
N LEU A 339 -0.23 -4.24 -30.02
CA LEU A 339 -0.56 -5.66 -30.04
C LEU A 339 -0.19 -6.30 -28.71
N VAL A 340 -1.12 -7.06 -28.12
CA VAL A 340 -0.92 -7.88 -26.93
C VAL A 340 -0.83 -9.35 -27.32
N SER A 341 0.25 -10.04 -26.96
CA SER A 341 0.35 -11.49 -27.10
C SER A 341 -0.11 -12.17 -25.81
N VAL A 342 -1.27 -12.83 -25.87
CA VAL A 342 -1.84 -13.58 -24.74
C VAL A 342 -1.26 -14.99 -24.77
N ILE A 343 -0.48 -15.33 -23.75
CA ILE A 343 0.22 -16.63 -23.63
C ILE A 343 -0.53 -17.53 -22.65
N ILE A 344 -0.99 -18.69 -23.12
CA ILE A 344 -1.82 -19.63 -22.36
C ILE A 344 -1.20 -21.04 -22.43
N PRO A 345 -0.47 -21.48 -21.40
CA PRO A 345 -0.10 -22.88 -21.24
C PRO A 345 -1.33 -23.77 -21.05
N ASN A 346 -1.40 -24.88 -21.76
CA ASN A 346 -2.52 -25.82 -21.63
C ASN A 346 -2.07 -27.29 -21.70
N LYS A 347 -2.74 -28.11 -20.91
CA LYS A 347 -2.62 -29.55 -20.96
C LYS A 347 -4.00 -30.16 -20.73
N ASP A 348 -4.48 -30.97 -21.72
CA ASP A 348 -5.83 -31.54 -21.68
C ASP A 348 -6.90 -30.41 -21.42
N GLU A 349 -7.79 -30.52 -20.44
CA GLU A 349 -8.71 -29.48 -19.92
C GLU A 349 -9.40 -28.65 -21.02
N LYS A 350 -10.03 -29.32 -21.99
CA LYS A 350 -10.69 -28.67 -23.15
C LYS A 350 -11.75 -27.64 -22.74
N GLU A 351 -12.62 -27.98 -21.78
CA GLU A 351 -13.73 -27.11 -21.36
C GLU A 351 -13.21 -25.84 -20.66
N THR A 352 -12.15 -26.00 -19.86
CA THR A 352 -11.48 -24.89 -19.16
C THR A 352 -10.88 -23.92 -20.16
N LEU A 353 -10.08 -24.43 -21.13
CA LEU A 353 -9.50 -23.63 -22.19
C LEU A 353 -10.58 -22.95 -23.05
N GLN A 354 -11.63 -23.67 -23.42
CA GLN A 354 -12.74 -23.12 -24.22
C GLN A 354 -13.39 -21.92 -23.49
N THR A 355 -13.66 -22.05 -22.20
CA THR A 355 -14.24 -20.97 -21.39
C THR A 355 -13.32 -19.75 -21.35
N CYS A 356 -12.01 -19.95 -21.21
CA CYS A 356 -11.02 -18.87 -21.23
C CYS A 356 -10.97 -18.16 -22.60
N LEU A 357 -10.97 -18.91 -23.70
CA LEU A 357 -10.97 -18.35 -25.06
C LEU A 357 -12.26 -17.58 -25.37
N GLU A 358 -13.42 -18.13 -24.98
CA GLU A 358 -14.70 -17.43 -25.13
C GLU A 358 -14.75 -16.12 -24.33
N MET A 359 -14.16 -16.08 -23.16
CA MET A 359 -14.01 -14.86 -22.38
C MET A 359 -13.18 -13.82 -23.15
N LEU A 360 -12.02 -14.23 -23.69
CA LEU A 360 -11.17 -13.33 -24.47
C LEU A 360 -11.90 -12.75 -25.70
N GLU A 361 -12.70 -13.55 -26.37
CA GLU A 361 -13.43 -13.11 -27.57
C GLU A 361 -14.66 -12.25 -27.26
N LYS A 362 -15.44 -12.63 -26.23
CA LYS A 362 -16.78 -12.07 -25.99
C LYS A 362 -16.85 -11.06 -24.85
N ASN A 363 -15.94 -11.15 -23.86
CA ASN A 363 -15.98 -10.35 -22.64
C ASN A 363 -14.66 -9.61 -22.38
N THR A 364 -13.93 -9.23 -23.44
CA THR A 364 -12.75 -8.37 -23.40
C THR A 364 -12.96 -7.24 -24.40
N GLY A 365 -12.96 -6.00 -23.92
CA GLY A 365 -13.18 -4.81 -24.76
C GLY A 365 -12.04 -4.58 -25.72
N TYR A 366 -10.80 -4.70 -25.24
CA TYR A 366 -9.61 -4.57 -26.07
C TYR A 366 -9.47 -5.75 -27.04
N GLN A 367 -9.48 -5.50 -28.35
CA GLN A 367 -9.52 -6.56 -29.34
C GLN A 367 -8.22 -6.73 -30.15
N ASN A 368 -7.20 -5.87 -29.96
CA ASN A 368 -5.93 -6.00 -30.69
C ASN A 368 -4.97 -6.92 -29.97
N PHE A 369 -5.27 -8.20 -29.95
CA PHE A 369 -4.42 -9.25 -29.38
C PHE A 369 -4.32 -10.47 -30.30
N GLU A 370 -3.22 -11.21 -30.15
CA GLU A 370 -3.05 -12.58 -30.61
C GLU A 370 -3.04 -13.53 -29.40
N ILE A 371 -3.38 -14.79 -29.60
CA ILE A 371 -3.39 -15.81 -28.55
C ILE A 371 -2.39 -16.90 -28.92
N ILE A 372 -1.46 -17.19 -28.01
CA ILE A 372 -0.46 -18.23 -28.15
C ILE A 372 -0.79 -19.33 -27.14
N ILE A 373 -1.38 -20.43 -27.61
CA ILE A 373 -1.65 -21.60 -26.79
C ILE A 373 -0.41 -22.50 -26.84
N VAL A 374 0.13 -22.86 -25.68
CA VAL A 374 1.24 -23.82 -25.59
C VAL A 374 0.72 -25.14 -25.08
N GLU A 375 0.57 -26.08 -25.99
CA GLU A 375 0.19 -27.47 -25.71
C GLU A 375 1.36 -28.20 -25.04
N ASN A 376 1.14 -28.78 -23.87
CA ASN A 376 2.16 -29.50 -23.09
C ASN A 376 1.77 -30.94 -22.79
N ASN A 377 2.07 -31.87 -23.72
CA ASN A 377 1.91 -33.31 -23.56
C ASN A 377 0.49 -33.70 -23.14
N SER A 378 -0.52 -33.15 -23.83
CA SER A 378 -1.91 -33.58 -23.69
C SER A 378 -2.09 -35.05 -24.16
N THR A 379 -3.09 -35.71 -23.61
CA THR A 379 -3.33 -37.16 -23.83
C THR A 379 -4.72 -37.49 -24.34
N THR A 380 -5.67 -36.53 -24.27
CA THR A 380 -7.07 -36.79 -24.63
C THR A 380 -7.34 -36.44 -26.09
N ASP A 381 -8.06 -37.31 -26.81
CA ASP A 381 -8.48 -37.07 -28.20
C ASP A 381 -9.38 -35.83 -28.33
N GLU A 382 -10.07 -35.49 -27.26
CA GLU A 382 -10.98 -34.36 -27.21
C GLU A 382 -10.24 -33.02 -27.38
N ILE A 383 -9.12 -32.82 -26.67
CA ILE A 383 -8.33 -31.58 -26.77
C ILE A 383 -7.68 -31.46 -28.14
N PHE A 384 -7.20 -32.58 -28.74
CA PHE A 384 -6.60 -32.53 -30.07
C PHE A 384 -7.62 -32.20 -31.16
N ARG A 385 -8.86 -32.70 -31.03
CA ARG A 385 -9.96 -32.27 -31.92
C ARG A 385 -10.24 -30.79 -31.78
N TYR A 386 -10.28 -30.27 -30.55
CA TYR A 386 -10.50 -28.85 -30.28
C TYR A 386 -9.37 -27.99 -30.86
N TYR A 387 -8.10 -28.37 -30.69
CA TYR A 387 -6.98 -27.65 -31.33
C TYR A 387 -7.10 -27.62 -32.86
N LYS A 388 -7.61 -28.65 -33.47
CA LYS A 388 -7.88 -28.65 -34.92
C LYS A 388 -9.00 -27.67 -35.30
N GLU A 389 -10.04 -27.59 -34.51
CA GLU A 389 -11.10 -26.58 -34.71
C GLU A 389 -10.56 -25.16 -34.59
N LEU A 390 -9.71 -24.88 -33.59
CA LEU A 390 -9.07 -23.59 -33.39
C LEU A 390 -8.13 -23.17 -34.52
N SER A 391 -7.59 -24.10 -35.31
CA SER A 391 -6.61 -23.81 -36.38
C SER A 391 -7.13 -22.90 -37.49
N GLY A 392 -8.47 -22.74 -37.62
CA GLY A 392 -9.10 -21.79 -38.52
C GLY A 392 -9.10 -20.34 -38.04
N ASN A 393 -8.82 -20.08 -36.76
CA ASN A 393 -8.81 -18.74 -36.19
C ASN A 393 -7.42 -18.10 -36.34
N ARG A 394 -7.34 -17.03 -37.17
CA ARG A 394 -6.07 -16.33 -37.43
C ARG A 394 -5.43 -15.64 -36.25
N LYS A 395 -6.18 -15.40 -35.18
CA LYS A 395 -5.65 -14.82 -33.92
C LYS A 395 -4.99 -15.87 -33.02
N ILE A 396 -5.23 -17.18 -33.25
CA ILE A 396 -4.76 -18.26 -32.38
C ILE A 396 -3.58 -18.98 -33.01
N HIS A 397 -2.49 -19.07 -32.27
CA HIS A 397 -1.27 -19.77 -32.63
C HIS A 397 -1.04 -20.92 -31.64
N LEU A 398 -1.05 -22.15 -32.13
CA LEU A 398 -0.78 -23.34 -31.31
C LEU A 398 0.70 -23.69 -31.41
N LEU A 399 1.40 -23.66 -30.29
CA LEU A 399 2.77 -24.13 -30.12
C LEU A 399 2.77 -25.46 -29.36
N ARG A 400 3.77 -26.31 -29.59
CA ARG A 400 3.92 -27.60 -28.89
C ARG A 400 5.19 -27.58 -28.04
N TRP A 401 5.04 -27.89 -26.75
CA TRP A 401 6.10 -28.10 -25.81
C TRP A 401 6.18 -29.59 -25.45
N GLY A 402 7.05 -30.35 -26.13
CA GLY A 402 7.18 -31.81 -25.97
C GLY A 402 8.06 -32.28 -24.81
N LYS A 403 8.53 -31.32 -23.95
CA LYS A 403 9.34 -31.64 -22.77
C LYS A 403 8.48 -31.75 -21.51
N GLU A 404 9.08 -32.12 -20.39
CA GLU A 404 8.42 -32.10 -19.08
C GLU A 404 7.84 -30.71 -18.75
N PHE A 405 6.82 -30.70 -17.88
CA PHE A 405 6.19 -29.49 -17.46
C PHE A 405 7.16 -28.60 -16.68
N ASN A 406 7.36 -27.41 -17.17
CA ASN A 406 8.09 -26.33 -16.54
C ASN A 406 7.41 -25.02 -16.96
N TYR A 407 6.68 -24.40 -16.02
CA TYR A 407 5.91 -23.20 -16.31
C TYR A 407 6.79 -22.08 -16.89
N SER A 408 7.97 -21.87 -16.30
CA SER A 408 8.93 -20.86 -16.73
C SER A 408 9.41 -21.11 -18.16
N ALA A 409 9.87 -22.30 -18.47
CA ALA A 409 10.36 -22.66 -19.80
C ALA A 409 9.26 -22.60 -20.88
N ILE A 410 8.05 -23.02 -20.54
CA ILE A 410 6.88 -22.95 -21.45
C ILE A 410 6.57 -21.51 -21.81
N ASN A 411 6.54 -20.61 -20.82
CA ASN A 411 6.22 -19.20 -21.05
C ASN A 411 7.37 -18.47 -21.76
N ASN A 412 8.65 -18.77 -21.46
CA ASN A 412 9.80 -18.25 -22.21
C ASN A 412 9.74 -18.68 -23.67
N PHE A 413 9.45 -19.96 -23.92
CA PHE A 413 9.30 -20.47 -25.27
C PHE A 413 8.20 -19.75 -26.05
N ALA A 414 7.04 -19.52 -25.43
CA ALA A 414 5.94 -18.79 -26.06
C ALA A 414 6.28 -17.31 -26.31
N ALA A 415 6.92 -16.67 -25.34
CA ALA A 415 7.31 -15.26 -25.45
C ALA A 415 8.28 -15.01 -26.63
N ALA A 416 9.15 -15.96 -26.92
CA ALA A 416 10.05 -15.90 -28.10
C ALA A 416 9.30 -15.94 -29.45
N HIS A 417 8.06 -16.45 -29.47
CA HIS A 417 7.20 -16.50 -30.66
C HIS A 417 6.17 -15.35 -30.70
N ALA A 418 6.05 -14.59 -29.63
CA ALA A 418 5.11 -13.49 -29.51
C ALA A 418 5.48 -12.30 -30.41
N LYS A 419 4.47 -11.72 -31.07
CA LYS A 419 4.61 -10.56 -31.96
C LYS A 419 4.22 -9.25 -31.30
N GLY A 420 3.48 -9.33 -30.18
CA GLY A 420 2.99 -8.18 -29.45
C GLY A 420 4.08 -7.39 -28.75
N GLU A 421 3.85 -6.11 -28.59
CA GLU A 421 4.66 -5.20 -27.78
C GLU A 421 4.50 -5.48 -26.28
N TYR A 422 3.36 -6.11 -25.91
CA TYR A 422 3.02 -6.52 -24.55
C TYR A 422 2.77 -8.02 -24.52
N LEU A 423 3.22 -8.67 -23.44
CA LEU A 423 3.01 -10.08 -23.13
C LEU A 423 2.01 -10.16 -21.99
N LEU A 424 0.93 -10.90 -22.19
CA LEU A 424 -0.02 -11.26 -21.13
C LEU A 424 0.13 -12.73 -20.81
N PHE A 425 0.75 -13.05 -19.67
CA PHE A 425 0.76 -14.40 -19.14
C PHE A 425 -0.59 -14.66 -18.48
N LEU A 426 -1.29 -15.68 -18.95
CA LEU A 426 -2.67 -15.97 -18.53
C LEU A 426 -2.86 -17.47 -18.31
N ASN A 427 -3.33 -17.85 -17.14
CA ASN A 427 -3.73 -19.25 -16.93
C ASN A 427 -4.98 -19.59 -17.75
N ASN A 428 -5.13 -20.86 -18.13
CA ASN A 428 -6.26 -21.34 -18.91
C ASN A 428 -7.59 -21.39 -18.14
N ASP A 429 -7.56 -21.23 -16.80
CA ASP A 429 -8.70 -21.34 -15.88
C ASP A 429 -9.14 -20.01 -15.28
N VAL A 430 -8.90 -18.91 -15.99
CA VAL A 430 -9.35 -17.57 -15.60
C VAL A 430 -10.60 -17.14 -16.39
N LYS A 431 -11.42 -16.27 -15.76
CA LYS A 431 -12.61 -15.69 -16.38
C LYS A 431 -12.76 -14.23 -15.93
N SER A 432 -12.85 -13.27 -16.88
CA SER A 432 -13.01 -11.86 -16.55
C SER A 432 -14.37 -11.56 -15.93
N ILE A 433 -14.38 -10.59 -15.02
CA ILE A 433 -15.59 -10.08 -14.35
C ILE A 433 -16.06 -8.81 -15.06
N ASN A 434 -15.15 -7.92 -15.41
CA ASN A 434 -15.45 -6.67 -16.13
C ASN A 434 -14.84 -6.70 -17.55
N PRO A 435 -15.51 -6.13 -18.55
CA PRO A 435 -15.03 -6.23 -19.94
C PRO A 435 -13.79 -5.35 -20.23
N ASP A 436 -13.56 -4.30 -19.47
CA ASP A 436 -12.45 -3.35 -19.64
C ASP A 436 -11.17 -3.74 -18.86
N TRP A 437 -11.10 -4.97 -18.35
CA TRP A 437 -9.98 -5.46 -17.52
C TRP A 437 -8.61 -5.35 -18.22
N LEU A 438 -8.56 -5.63 -19.53
CA LEU A 438 -7.30 -5.59 -20.28
C LEU A 438 -6.89 -4.15 -20.60
N GLU A 439 -7.86 -3.28 -20.90
CA GLU A 439 -7.61 -1.84 -21.05
C GLU A 439 -7.09 -1.19 -19.76
N GLU A 440 -7.64 -1.56 -18.60
CA GLU A 440 -7.15 -1.10 -17.29
C GLU A 440 -5.67 -1.47 -17.13
N MET A 441 -5.33 -2.76 -17.25
CA MET A 441 -3.95 -3.22 -17.15
C MET A 441 -3.02 -2.57 -18.18
N LEU A 442 -3.48 -2.45 -19.43
CA LEU A 442 -2.67 -1.91 -20.53
C LEU A 442 -2.40 -0.43 -20.35
N GLY A 443 -3.41 0.36 -19.96
CA GLY A 443 -3.24 1.78 -19.67
C GLY A 443 -2.20 2.03 -18.56
N VAL A 444 -2.22 1.23 -17.50
CA VAL A 444 -1.20 1.27 -16.43
C VAL A 444 0.17 0.83 -16.94
N CYS A 445 0.24 -0.27 -17.70
CA CYS A 445 1.48 -0.86 -18.18
C CYS A 445 2.21 0.02 -19.22
N GLN A 446 1.49 0.89 -19.93
CA GLN A 446 2.08 1.80 -20.93
C GLN A 446 2.94 2.90 -20.31
N ARG A 447 2.79 3.20 -19.04
CA ARG A 447 3.60 4.20 -18.35
C ARG A 447 5.08 3.79 -18.40
N PRO A 448 6.03 4.73 -18.64
CA PRO A 448 7.45 4.40 -18.84
C PRO A 448 8.07 3.64 -17.67
N GLU A 449 7.70 4.01 -16.45
CA GLU A 449 8.22 3.45 -15.20
C GLU A 449 7.67 2.06 -14.85
N VAL A 450 6.57 1.61 -15.51
CA VAL A 450 5.92 0.34 -15.19
C VAL A 450 6.45 -0.78 -16.07
N GLY A 451 6.95 -1.85 -15.45
CA GLY A 451 7.41 -3.06 -16.14
C GLY A 451 6.35 -4.16 -16.22
N GLY A 452 5.48 -4.26 -15.22
CA GLY A 452 4.43 -5.28 -15.19
C GLY A 452 3.22 -4.88 -14.33
N VAL A 453 2.05 -5.43 -14.67
CA VAL A 453 0.77 -5.17 -14.00
C VAL A 453 0.06 -6.50 -13.73
N GLY A 454 -0.31 -6.74 -12.47
CA GLY A 454 -1.10 -7.89 -12.05
C GLY A 454 -2.54 -7.52 -11.73
N ALA A 455 -3.48 -8.37 -12.14
CA ALA A 455 -4.90 -8.19 -11.90
C ALA A 455 -5.33 -8.66 -10.48
N LYS A 456 -6.48 -8.20 -10.00
CA LYS A 456 -7.16 -8.77 -8.84
C LYS A 456 -7.79 -10.11 -9.20
N LEU A 457 -7.35 -11.18 -8.54
CA LEU A 457 -7.93 -12.51 -8.75
C LEU A 457 -8.85 -12.89 -7.58
N ILE A 458 -9.96 -13.52 -7.95
CA ILE A 458 -11.07 -13.84 -7.05
C ILE A 458 -11.38 -15.33 -7.21
N TYR A 459 -11.58 -16.02 -6.08
CA TYR A 459 -12.07 -17.41 -6.09
C TYR A 459 -13.54 -17.49 -6.51
N PRO A 460 -14.02 -18.65 -6.99
CA PRO A 460 -15.43 -18.84 -7.39
C PRO A 460 -16.46 -18.55 -6.29
N ASP A 461 -16.05 -18.58 -5.02
CA ASP A 461 -16.89 -18.26 -3.86
C ASP A 461 -16.92 -16.77 -3.52
N ASN A 462 -16.37 -15.90 -4.39
CA ASN A 462 -16.24 -14.46 -4.24
C ASN A 462 -15.34 -14.02 -3.07
N THR A 463 -14.33 -14.80 -2.73
CA THR A 463 -13.24 -14.36 -1.86
C THR A 463 -12.00 -14.01 -2.67
N ILE A 464 -11.12 -13.17 -2.11
CA ILE A 464 -9.87 -12.76 -2.78
C ILE A 464 -8.91 -13.96 -2.81
N GLN A 465 -8.33 -14.21 -3.98
CA GLN A 465 -7.22 -15.12 -4.16
C GLN A 465 -5.90 -14.35 -4.20
N HIS A 466 -5.89 -13.23 -4.94
CA HIS A 466 -4.70 -12.40 -5.14
C HIS A 466 -5.05 -10.92 -5.13
N ALA A 467 -4.32 -10.18 -4.31
CA ALA A 467 -4.31 -8.72 -4.27
C ALA A 467 -2.88 -8.19 -4.02
N GLY A 468 -1.93 -8.68 -4.82
CA GLY A 468 -0.49 -8.45 -4.68
C GLY A 468 0.20 -9.51 -3.81
N CYS A 469 1.53 -9.59 -3.94
CA CYS A 469 2.39 -10.47 -3.16
C CYS A 469 3.38 -9.66 -2.32
N VAL A 470 3.59 -10.10 -1.08
CA VAL A 470 4.55 -9.54 -0.13
C VAL A 470 5.72 -10.50 0.04
N ILE A 471 6.93 -9.98 -0.10
CA ILE A 471 8.19 -10.74 0.09
C ILE A 471 8.42 -11.00 1.58
N GLY A 472 8.85 -12.21 1.92
CA GLY A 472 9.02 -12.66 3.31
C GLY A 472 7.76 -13.29 3.91
N MET A 473 6.58 -13.06 3.35
CA MET A 473 5.32 -13.67 3.78
C MET A 473 5.39 -15.19 3.67
N GLY A 474 5.09 -15.90 4.76
CA GLY A 474 5.20 -17.37 4.80
C GLY A 474 6.62 -17.91 4.62
N GLY A 475 7.65 -17.05 4.67
CA GLY A 475 9.06 -17.38 4.57
C GLY A 475 9.75 -16.99 3.25
N ILE A 476 9.02 -16.87 2.13
CA ILE A 476 9.54 -16.39 0.83
C ILE A 476 8.67 -15.28 0.26
N ALA A 477 7.43 -15.59 -0.09
CA ALA A 477 6.44 -14.63 -0.56
C ALA A 477 5.03 -15.20 -0.40
N GLY A 478 4.05 -14.33 -0.21
CA GLY A 478 2.65 -14.75 -0.08
C GLY A 478 1.68 -13.70 -0.59
N HIS A 479 0.52 -14.18 -1.01
CA HIS A 479 -0.58 -13.34 -1.49
C HIS A 479 -1.26 -12.63 -0.33
N MET A 480 -1.70 -11.39 -0.57
CA MET A 480 -2.40 -10.60 0.42
C MET A 480 -3.92 -10.78 0.34
N PHE A 481 -4.56 -10.67 1.51
CA PHE A 481 -6.02 -10.72 1.68
C PHE A 481 -6.70 -12.02 1.22
N VAL A 482 -5.97 -13.12 1.14
CA VAL A 482 -6.52 -14.44 0.76
C VAL A 482 -7.70 -14.79 1.66
N ASP A 483 -8.77 -15.34 1.04
CA ASP A 483 -10.06 -15.71 1.67
C ASP A 483 -10.89 -14.52 2.22
N MET A 484 -10.44 -13.27 2.07
CA MET A 484 -11.25 -12.11 2.40
C MET A 484 -12.35 -11.93 1.35
N PRO A 485 -13.62 -11.58 1.72
CA PRO A 485 -14.66 -11.25 0.75
C PRO A 485 -14.20 -10.19 -0.25
N ALA A 486 -14.42 -10.42 -1.55
CA ALA A 486 -13.87 -9.60 -2.63
C ALA A 486 -14.42 -8.15 -2.68
N ASP A 487 -15.53 -7.90 -2.01
CA ASP A 487 -16.16 -6.58 -1.86
C ASP A 487 -15.62 -5.78 -0.67
N ARG A 488 -14.77 -6.37 0.17
CA ARG A 488 -14.06 -5.65 1.24
C ARG A 488 -12.83 -4.94 0.70
N THR A 489 -12.50 -3.82 1.32
CA THR A 489 -11.37 -2.97 0.93
C THR A 489 -10.07 -3.32 1.66
N GLY A 490 -10.17 -4.05 2.79
CA GLY A 490 -9.03 -4.43 3.63
C GLY A 490 -8.39 -3.26 4.37
N TYR A 491 -7.23 -3.51 4.94
CA TYR A 491 -6.47 -2.51 5.70
C TYR A 491 -6.21 -1.26 4.86
N LEU A 492 -6.73 -0.11 5.30
CA LEU A 492 -6.59 1.19 4.62
C LEU A 492 -6.84 1.11 3.11
N HIS A 493 -7.86 0.35 2.71
CA HIS A 493 -8.31 0.16 1.32
C HIS A 493 -7.31 -0.54 0.39
N LYS A 494 -6.23 -1.14 0.90
CA LYS A 494 -5.15 -1.71 0.08
C LYS A 494 -5.59 -2.85 -0.86
N ALA A 495 -6.71 -3.53 -0.60
CA ALA A 495 -7.27 -4.53 -1.51
C ALA A 495 -8.05 -3.93 -2.70
N SER A 496 -8.29 -2.61 -2.70
CA SER A 496 -9.13 -1.90 -3.69
C SER A 496 -8.47 -0.67 -4.31
N LEU A 497 -7.20 -0.39 -3.99
CA LEU A 497 -6.44 0.74 -4.54
C LEU A 497 -5.36 0.27 -5.50
N LEU A 498 -5.14 1.05 -6.57
CA LEU A 498 -3.96 0.90 -7.42
C LEU A 498 -2.72 1.20 -6.58
N GLN A 499 -1.72 0.32 -6.59
CA GLN A 499 -0.50 0.49 -5.81
C GLN A 499 0.67 -0.31 -6.37
N ASP A 500 1.88 0.17 -6.08
CA ASP A 500 3.08 -0.58 -6.38
C ASP A 500 3.23 -1.74 -5.40
N MET A 501 3.60 -2.91 -5.92
CA MET A 501 3.84 -4.12 -5.14
C MET A 501 5.22 -4.70 -5.47
N SER A 502 5.76 -5.52 -4.56
CA SER A 502 7.02 -6.19 -4.84
C SER A 502 6.87 -7.33 -5.85
N ALA A 503 5.71 -7.97 -5.85
CA ALA A 503 5.38 -8.98 -6.84
C ALA A 503 3.86 -9.12 -7.04
N VAL A 504 3.50 -9.69 -8.18
CA VAL A 504 2.13 -10.12 -8.53
C VAL A 504 2.19 -11.49 -9.21
N THR A 505 1.07 -12.23 -9.24
CA THR A 505 1.06 -13.58 -9.81
C THR A 505 0.96 -13.60 -11.33
N ALA A 506 1.68 -14.52 -11.96
CA ALA A 506 1.61 -14.75 -13.40
C ALA A 506 0.35 -15.52 -13.85
N ALA A 507 -0.59 -15.82 -12.95
CA ALA A 507 -1.91 -16.31 -13.36
C ALA A 507 -2.66 -15.27 -14.23
N CYS A 508 -2.38 -13.96 -14.03
CA CYS A 508 -2.76 -12.87 -14.95
C CYS A 508 -1.76 -11.70 -14.77
N LEU A 509 -0.72 -11.69 -15.59
CA LEU A 509 0.37 -10.70 -15.55
C LEU A 509 0.59 -10.10 -16.94
N LEU A 510 0.38 -8.81 -17.09
CA LEU A 510 0.70 -8.06 -18.29
C LEU A 510 2.07 -7.37 -18.13
N MET A 511 2.95 -7.50 -19.13
CA MET A 511 4.29 -6.91 -19.13
C MET A 511 4.64 -6.30 -20.49
N LYS A 512 5.52 -5.29 -20.50
CA LYS A 512 6.22 -4.88 -21.72
C LYS A 512 7.15 -6.01 -22.16
N LYS A 513 7.10 -6.37 -23.45
CA LYS A 513 7.97 -7.41 -24.01
C LYS A 513 9.44 -7.05 -23.86
N GLU A 514 9.80 -5.79 -24.09
CA GLU A 514 11.17 -5.31 -23.94
C GLU A 514 11.71 -5.49 -22.49
N VAL A 515 10.86 -5.21 -21.47
CA VAL A 515 11.24 -5.39 -20.05
C VAL A 515 11.40 -6.87 -19.72
N PHE A 516 10.51 -7.74 -20.25
CA PHE A 516 10.62 -9.18 -20.10
C PHE A 516 11.94 -9.71 -20.69
N GLU A 517 12.32 -9.25 -21.89
CA GLU A 517 13.58 -9.62 -22.54
C GLU A 517 14.81 -9.09 -21.79
N GLN A 518 14.79 -7.82 -21.34
CA GLN A 518 15.86 -7.21 -20.54
C GLN A 518 16.12 -7.95 -19.23
N THR A 519 15.08 -8.52 -18.61
CA THR A 519 15.20 -9.28 -17.36
C THR A 519 15.61 -10.73 -17.56
N GLY A 520 15.70 -11.19 -18.81
CA GLY A 520 16.02 -12.57 -19.17
C GLY A 520 14.84 -13.54 -19.01
N GLY A 521 13.60 -13.02 -18.90
CA GLY A 521 12.38 -13.80 -18.78
C GLY A 521 12.27 -14.56 -17.44
N PHE A 522 11.45 -15.60 -17.43
CA PHE A 522 11.30 -16.47 -16.26
C PHE A 522 12.55 -17.34 -16.04
N THR A 523 12.88 -17.54 -14.78
CA THR A 523 13.98 -18.44 -14.37
C THR A 523 13.53 -19.89 -14.45
N GLU A 524 14.15 -20.69 -15.32
CA GLU A 524 13.70 -22.06 -15.62
C GLU A 524 13.95 -23.05 -14.47
N GLU A 525 14.87 -22.75 -13.55
CA GLU A 525 15.08 -23.49 -12.30
C GLU A 525 13.87 -23.39 -11.36
N LEU A 526 13.06 -22.35 -11.49
CA LEU A 526 11.78 -22.18 -10.80
C LEU A 526 10.64 -22.72 -11.69
N ALA A 527 10.52 -24.02 -11.73
CA ALA A 527 9.62 -24.71 -12.65
C ALA A 527 8.13 -24.47 -12.34
N VAL A 528 7.78 -24.22 -11.08
CA VAL A 528 6.38 -24.13 -10.61
C VAL A 528 6.15 -23.00 -9.61
N ALA A 529 6.90 -22.95 -8.51
CA ALA A 529 6.69 -21.96 -7.46
C ALA A 529 7.65 -20.77 -7.60
N PHE A 530 7.20 -19.60 -7.18
CA PHE A 530 7.99 -18.36 -7.09
C PHE A 530 8.59 -17.84 -8.41
N ASN A 531 8.28 -18.42 -9.55
CA ASN A 531 8.76 -17.96 -10.85
C ASN A 531 8.27 -16.55 -11.18
N ASP A 532 7.03 -16.24 -10.86
CA ASP A 532 6.43 -14.91 -10.97
C ASP A 532 7.03 -13.90 -9.98
N VAL A 533 7.28 -14.34 -8.75
CA VAL A 533 7.94 -13.52 -7.73
C VAL A 533 9.37 -13.16 -8.15
N ASP A 534 10.16 -14.14 -8.60
CA ASP A 534 11.51 -13.92 -9.11
C ASP A 534 11.54 -12.96 -10.30
N LEU A 535 10.63 -13.17 -11.27
CA LEU A 535 10.50 -12.27 -12.42
C LEU A 535 10.19 -10.84 -11.99
N CYS A 536 9.21 -10.65 -11.08
CA CYS A 536 8.87 -9.33 -10.56
C CYS A 536 10.05 -8.68 -9.84
N LEU A 537 10.82 -9.44 -9.05
CA LEU A 537 12.01 -8.91 -8.37
C LEU A 537 13.12 -8.53 -9.36
N LYS A 538 13.32 -9.26 -10.46
CA LYS A 538 14.24 -8.89 -11.55
C LYS A 538 13.79 -7.60 -12.23
N VAL A 539 12.50 -7.44 -12.50
CA VAL A 539 11.91 -6.22 -13.06
C VAL A 539 12.19 -5.02 -12.15
N ARG A 540 11.92 -5.17 -10.85
CA ARG A 540 12.20 -4.10 -9.86
C ARG A 540 13.69 -3.78 -9.73
N LYS A 541 14.57 -4.78 -9.78
CA LYS A 541 16.02 -4.59 -9.76
C LYS A 541 16.51 -3.77 -10.97
N ASN A 542 15.83 -3.85 -12.09
CA ASN A 542 16.09 -3.03 -13.29
C ASN A 542 15.44 -1.63 -13.23
N GLY A 543 14.86 -1.23 -12.09
CA GLY A 543 14.31 0.10 -11.87
C GLY A 543 12.87 0.29 -12.31
N TYR A 544 12.16 -0.77 -12.74
CA TYR A 544 10.76 -0.70 -13.11
C TYR A 544 9.82 -1.01 -11.93
N LEU A 545 8.61 -0.48 -12.00
CA LEU A 545 7.54 -0.78 -11.05
C LEU A 545 6.78 -2.04 -11.45
N ILE A 546 6.32 -2.78 -10.45
CA ILE A 546 5.29 -3.81 -10.55
C ILE A 546 4.05 -3.25 -9.88
N VAL A 547 2.93 -3.21 -10.59
CA VAL A 547 1.70 -2.57 -10.12
C VAL A 547 0.59 -3.62 -9.95
N TYR A 548 -0.09 -3.56 -8.81
CA TYR A 548 -1.34 -4.29 -8.59
C TYR A 548 -2.51 -3.42 -9.02
N ASP A 549 -3.33 -3.92 -9.96
CA ASP A 549 -4.52 -3.23 -10.46
C ASP A 549 -5.81 -3.90 -9.96
N PRO A 550 -6.50 -3.30 -8.97
CA PRO A 550 -7.75 -3.83 -8.44
C PRO A 550 -8.97 -3.64 -9.35
N TYR A 551 -8.83 -2.87 -10.43
CA TYR A 551 -9.91 -2.59 -11.38
C TYR A 551 -9.97 -3.63 -12.50
N ALA A 552 -8.87 -4.29 -12.80
CA ALA A 552 -8.83 -5.51 -13.61
C ALA A 552 -9.21 -6.72 -12.73
N LYS A 553 -10.45 -7.21 -12.85
CA LYS A 553 -10.99 -8.27 -11.98
C LYS A 553 -11.28 -9.53 -12.77
N LEU A 554 -10.72 -10.66 -12.30
CA LEU A 554 -10.94 -11.96 -12.91
C LEU A 554 -11.21 -13.03 -11.83
N TYR A 555 -12.08 -13.98 -12.14
CA TYR A 555 -12.12 -15.23 -11.43
C TYR A 555 -10.95 -16.11 -11.85
N HIS A 556 -10.34 -16.80 -10.89
CA HIS A 556 -9.34 -17.83 -11.14
C HIS A 556 -9.81 -19.13 -10.46
N MET A 557 -10.11 -20.13 -11.26
CA MET A 557 -10.83 -21.31 -10.80
C MET A 557 -9.98 -22.28 -10.01
N GLU A 558 -8.70 -22.04 -9.90
CA GLU A 558 -7.60 -22.80 -9.29
C GLU A 558 -7.78 -24.32 -9.14
N SER A 559 -6.79 -25.06 -9.66
CA SER A 559 -6.34 -26.39 -9.21
C SER A 559 -7.18 -27.62 -9.49
N LYS A 560 -7.89 -27.70 -10.60
CA LYS A 560 -8.32 -29.04 -11.08
C LYS A 560 -7.16 -29.88 -11.63
N THR A 561 -6.12 -29.25 -12.17
CA THR A 561 -5.01 -29.92 -12.89
C THR A 561 -3.77 -30.24 -12.06
N ARG A 562 -3.45 -29.46 -11.00
CA ARG A 562 -2.20 -29.64 -10.24
C ARG A 562 -2.26 -30.73 -9.16
N GLY A 563 -3.42 -30.99 -8.57
CA GLY A 563 -3.54 -31.85 -7.38
C GLY A 563 -2.75 -31.28 -6.17
N ALA A 564 -2.82 -31.98 -5.03
CA ALA A 564 -2.08 -31.56 -3.83
C ALA A 564 -0.56 -31.72 -4.02
N GLU A 565 0.23 -30.81 -3.42
CA GLU A 565 1.71 -30.84 -3.39
C GLU A 565 2.22 -31.85 -2.34
N ASP A 566 1.75 -33.10 -2.39
CA ASP A 566 1.92 -34.12 -1.36
C ASP A 566 2.87 -35.29 -1.77
N SER A 567 3.31 -35.37 -3.04
CA SER A 567 4.31 -36.34 -3.42
C SER A 567 5.71 -35.94 -2.98
N LYS A 568 6.58 -36.97 -2.70
CA LYS A 568 7.98 -36.71 -2.30
C LYS A 568 8.76 -35.90 -3.35
N GLU A 569 8.48 -36.08 -4.62
CA GLU A 569 9.11 -35.35 -5.72
C GLU A 569 8.68 -33.90 -5.76
N LYS A 570 7.38 -33.61 -5.61
CA LYS A 570 6.83 -32.28 -5.55
C LYS A 570 7.36 -31.51 -4.33
N VAL A 571 7.40 -32.15 -3.16
CA VAL A 571 7.99 -31.55 -1.95
C VAL A 571 9.47 -31.24 -2.15
N ARG A 572 10.26 -32.13 -2.75
CA ARG A 572 11.69 -31.90 -3.03
C ARG A 572 11.89 -30.74 -4.00
N ARG A 573 11.12 -30.71 -5.10
CA ARG A 573 11.15 -29.58 -6.04
C ARG A 573 10.86 -28.27 -5.32
N PHE A 574 9.77 -28.20 -4.56
CA PHE A 574 9.39 -26.99 -3.82
C PHE A 574 10.49 -26.51 -2.84
N GLN A 575 11.17 -27.45 -2.16
CA GLN A 575 12.32 -27.11 -1.32
C GLN A 575 13.49 -26.53 -2.13
N THR A 576 13.79 -27.07 -3.30
CA THR A 576 14.84 -26.54 -4.19
C THR A 576 14.48 -25.12 -4.67
N GLU A 577 13.21 -24.87 -5.01
CA GLU A 577 12.71 -23.56 -5.41
C GLU A 577 12.80 -22.53 -4.24
N ILE A 578 12.50 -22.96 -3.00
CA ILE A 578 12.72 -22.14 -1.79
C ILE A 578 14.20 -21.79 -1.61
N GLU A 579 15.10 -22.77 -1.76
CA GLU A 579 16.54 -22.55 -1.62
C GLU A 579 17.06 -21.60 -2.71
N TYR A 580 16.59 -21.74 -3.95
CA TYR A 580 16.91 -20.80 -5.02
C TYR A 580 16.53 -19.37 -4.62
N MET A 581 15.31 -19.12 -4.16
CA MET A 581 14.83 -17.81 -3.75
C MET A 581 15.66 -17.24 -2.58
N ARG A 582 16.00 -18.06 -1.59
CA ARG A 582 16.85 -17.65 -0.46
C ARG A 582 18.25 -17.27 -0.89
N CYS A 583 18.85 -18.01 -1.82
CA CYS A 583 20.20 -17.71 -2.29
C CYS A 583 20.26 -16.42 -3.13
N HIS A 584 19.28 -16.20 -4.00
CA HIS A 584 19.33 -15.10 -4.96
C HIS A 584 18.72 -13.80 -4.40
N TRP A 585 17.78 -13.90 -3.45
CA TRP A 585 17.02 -12.77 -2.93
C TRP A 585 17.17 -12.57 -1.41
N ILE A 586 18.30 -13.06 -0.85
CA ILE A 586 18.56 -13.00 0.60
C ILE A 586 18.52 -11.57 1.15
N ASP A 587 18.95 -10.59 0.37
CA ASP A 587 19.03 -9.19 0.83
C ASP A 587 17.63 -8.61 1.05
N ILE A 588 16.72 -8.78 0.11
CA ILE A 588 15.33 -8.31 0.30
C ILE A 588 14.60 -9.12 1.37
N LEU A 589 14.86 -10.43 1.47
CA LEU A 589 14.27 -11.28 2.52
C LEU A 589 14.71 -10.86 3.93
N LYS A 590 15.94 -10.34 4.08
CA LYS A 590 16.47 -9.82 5.35
C LYS A 590 16.05 -8.37 5.61
N LYS A 591 16.12 -7.51 4.58
CA LYS A 591 15.79 -6.08 4.69
C LYS A 591 14.30 -5.85 4.89
N GLY A 592 13.46 -6.73 4.34
CA GLY A 592 12.00 -6.60 4.30
C GLY A 592 11.49 -6.10 2.95
N ASP A 593 10.18 -6.26 2.75
CA ASP A 593 9.49 -5.82 1.53
C ASP A 593 9.24 -4.30 1.59
N PRO A 594 9.70 -3.50 0.63
CA PRO A 594 9.48 -2.06 0.62
C PRO A 594 7.99 -1.67 0.47
N CYS A 595 7.16 -2.56 -0.07
CA CYS A 595 5.72 -2.33 -0.20
C CYS A 595 4.93 -2.75 1.05
N TYR A 596 5.62 -3.22 2.10
CA TYR A 596 4.99 -3.76 3.31
C TYR A 596 5.72 -3.31 4.58
N ASN A 597 5.00 -2.74 5.54
CA ASN A 597 5.63 -2.20 6.75
C ASN A 597 6.22 -3.30 7.64
N LYS A 598 7.43 -3.08 8.16
CA LYS A 598 8.16 -4.04 9.02
C LYS A 598 7.44 -4.40 10.33
N ASN A 599 6.50 -3.56 10.77
CA ASN A 599 5.71 -3.74 12.00
C ASN A 599 4.45 -4.60 11.77
N LEU A 600 4.21 -5.02 10.53
CA LEU A 600 3.14 -5.93 10.17
C LEU A 600 3.61 -7.40 10.17
N SER A 601 2.66 -8.31 10.38
CA SER A 601 2.92 -9.75 10.47
C SER A 601 3.25 -10.35 9.10
N LEU A 602 4.30 -11.15 9.02
CA LEU A 602 4.65 -11.98 7.86
C LEU A 602 4.06 -13.41 7.94
N THR A 603 3.24 -13.69 8.95
CA THR A 603 2.54 -14.97 9.11
C THR A 603 1.03 -14.87 8.88
N LYS A 604 0.55 -13.64 8.58
CA LYS A 604 -0.84 -13.31 8.34
C LYS A 604 -0.93 -12.39 7.11
N TRP A 605 -1.87 -12.68 6.23
CA TRP A 605 -2.07 -11.96 4.96
C TRP A 605 -3.15 -10.88 4.99
N ASN A 606 -3.42 -10.32 6.18
CA ASN A 606 -4.47 -9.35 6.43
C ASN A 606 -3.98 -8.02 7.02
N TYR A 607 -2.68 -7.72 6.96
CA TYR A 607 -2.05 -6.54 7.55
C TYR A 607 -2.21 -6.45 9.08
N SER A 608 -2.34 -7.58 9.78
CA SER A 608 -2.29 -7.62 11.24
C SER A 608 -0.93 -7.17 11.76
N LEU A 609 -0.91 -6.59 12.96
CA LEU A 609 0.32 -6.22 13.65
C LEU A 609 1.22 -7.43 13.90
N LYS A 610 2.52 -7.21 13.83
CA LYS A 610 3.53 -8.20 14.19
C LYS A 610 3.38 -8.56 15.67
N PRO A 611 3.37 -9.85 16.05
CA PRO A 611 3.35 -10.23 17.46
C PRO A 611 4.57 -9.69 18.21
N ILE A 612 4.36 -9.24 19.44
CA ILE A 612 5.45 -8.80 20.31
C ILE A 612 6.16 -10.05 20.86
N PRO A 613 7.49 -10.15 20.77
CA PRO A 613 8.24 -11.25 21.38
C PRO A 613 7.91 -11.40 22.88
N GLY A 614 7.53 -12.60 23.29
CA GLY A 614 7.15 -12.90 24.68
C GLY A 614 5.69 -12.64 25.06
N MET A 615 4.88 -12.02 24.18
CA MET A 615 3.41 -11.91 24.32
C MET A 615 2.72 -12.92 23.37
N GLU A 616 2.85 -14.21 23.63
CA GLU A 616 2.05 -15.21 22.95
C GLU A 616 0.58 -15.07 23.38
N THR A 617 -0.30 -14.80 22.42
CA THR A 617 -1.75 -14.82 22.69
C THR A 617 -2.18 -16.26 23.03
N GLU A 618 -3.11 -16.43 23.99
CA GLU A 618 -3.66 -17.75 24.39
C GLU A 618 -4.14 -18.60 23.20
N ALA A 619 -4.46 -17.98 22.08
CA ALA A 619 -4.80 -18.66 20.83
C ALA A 619 -3.59 -19.35 20.15
N GLY A 620 -2.37 -18.82 20.31
CA GLY A 620 -1.13 -19.43 19.81
C GLY A 620 -0.76 -20.71 20.57
N GLN A 621 -0.90 -20.68 21.89
CA GLN A 621 -0.57 -21.85 22.74
C GLN A 621 -1.49 -23.07 22.46
N LYS A 622 -2.75 -22.86 22.08
CA LYS A 622 -3.64 -23.96 21.68
C LYS A 622 -3.27 -24.58 20.32
N LYS A 623 -2.75 -23.80 19.38
CA LYS A 623 -2.31 -24.32 18.07
C LYS A 623 -0.96 -25.02 18.13
N GLU A 624 -0.02 -24.56 18.95
CA GLU A 624 1.26 -25.27 19.15
C GLU A 624 1.08 -26.64 19.83
N LYS A 625 0.18 -26.75 20.81
CA LYS A 625 -0.15 -28.03 21.43
C LYS A 625 -0.83 -29.01 20.49
N THR A 626 -1.61 -28.54 19.50
CA THR A 626 -2.21 -29.38 18.46
C THR A 626 -1.24 -29.68 17.32
N GLY A 627 -0.35 -28.75 16.95
CA GLY A 627 0.68 -28.94 15.93
C GLY A 627 1.79 -29.92 16.35
N ARG A 628 2.24 -29.85 17.59
CA ARG A 628 3.21 -30.83 18.14
C ARG A 628 2.67 -32.25 18.24
N LYS A 629 1.36 -32.45 18.34
CA LYS A 629 0.74 -33.80 18.27
C LYS A 629 0.68 -34.36 16.86
N SER A 630 0.67 -33.53 15.81
CA SER A 630 0.68 -33.98 14.43
C SER A 630 2.08 -34.27 13.90
N CYS A 631 3.10 -33.53 14.31
CA CYS A 631 4.50 -33.80 13.93
C CYS A 631 5.10 -35.07 14.55
N ARG A 632 4.60 -35.57 15.69
CA ARG A 632 5.05 -36.85 16.28
C ARG A 632 4.51 -38.12 15.58
N LYS A 633 3.67 -37.96 14.55
CA LYS A 633 3.17 -39.08 13.73
C LYS A 633 3.97 -39.32 12.45
N TYR A 634 5.01 -38.51 12.18
CA TYR A 634 5.84 -38.61 10.97
C TYR A 634 7.36 -38.55 11.27
N GLN A 635 7.75 -39.07 12.46
CA GLN A 635 9.13 -39.49 12.72
C GLN A 635 9.24 -41.01 12.71
#